data_5f212f6a809171a5f7b158454f2de600
#
_entry.id   5f212f6a809171a5f7b158454f2de600
#
_cell.length_a   1.000
_cell.length_b   1.000
_cell.length_c   1.000
_cell.angle_alpha   90.00
_cell.angle_beta   90.00
_cell.angle_gamma   90.00
#
_symmetry.space_group_name_H-M   'P 1'
#
loop_
_entity.id
_entity.type
_entity.pdbx_description
1 polymer ?
#
loop_
_entity_poly.entity_id
_entity_poly.type
_entity_poly.pdbx_seq_one_letter_code
_entity_poly.pdbx_strand_id
1 'polypeptide(L)'
;MDIEKRKFPRQLVSLSTNLLETETEKVLGDCILTDISKVGFAFESETNFHIGQKFSLELVILNRKVSLSGKVVRICEGVFYQMYGVEIIDGDSKNLDFFRSYIDYSLN
;
A
#
# COMPACT_ATOMS: atom_id res chain seq x y z
N MET A 1 24.96 -11.10 6.95
CA MET A 1 23.91 -10.19 7.38
C MET A 1 23.19 -9.62 6.17
N ASP A 2 21.91 -9.61 6.25
CA ASP A 2 21.13 -9.05 5.17
C ASP A 2 21.11 -7.52 5.28
N ILE A 3 21.71 -6.85 4.31
CA ILE A 3 21.75 -5.40 4.30
C ILE A 3 20.53 -4.92 3.53
N GLU A 4 19.85 -3.94 4.08
CA GLU A 4 18.71 -3.33 3.41
C GLU A 4 19.18 -2.70 2.10
N LYS A 5 18.67 -3.26 1.01
CA LYS A 5 19.04 -2.79 -0.34
C LYS A 5 17.95 -1.95 -1.00
N ARG A 6 16.87 -1.71 -0.30
CA ARG A 6 15.79 -0.90 -0.84
C ARG A 6 16.27 0.53 -1.02
N LYS A 7 15.98 1.08 -2.17
CA LYS A 7 16.30 2.48 -2.45
C LYS A 7 15.53 3.42 -1.53
N PHE A 8 14.32 3.04 -1.15
CA PHE A 8 13.45 3.84 -0.31
C PHE A 8 13.14 3.07 0.98
N PRO A 9 13.43 3.68 2.14
CA PRO A 9 13.11 3.05 3.41
C PRO A 9 11.63 2.79 3.58
N ARG A 10 11.29 1.75 4.33
CA ARG A 10 9.91 1.42 4.67
C ARG A 10 9.61 1.78 6.10
N GLN A 11 8.39 2.26 6.31
CA GLN A 11 7.87 2.52 7.63
C GLN A 11 6.89 1.41 7.99
N LEU A 12 7.06 0.82 9.17
CA LEU A 12 6.13 -0.17 9.68
C LEU A 12 4.87 0.52 10.16
N VAL A 13 3.73 -0.03 9.78
CA VAL A 13 2.43 0.51 10.15
C VAL A 13 1.46 -0.65 10.43
N SER A 14 0.28 -0.31 10.94
CA SER A 14 -0.82 -1.25 11.07
C SER A 14 -2.10 -0.47 10.78
N LEU A 15 -2.48 -0.42 9.52
CA LEU A 15 -3.59 0.40 9.05
C LEU A 15 -4.59 -0.48 8.31
N SER A 16 -5.81 -0.54 8.84
CA SER A 16 -6.90 -1.27 8.18
C SER A 16 -7.57 -0.37 7.15
N THR A 17 -7.83 -0.92 5.98
CA THR A 17 -8.56 -0.20 4.95
C THR A 17 -9.20 -1.19 3.98
N ASN A 18 -9.99 -0.66 3.07
CA ASN A 18 -10.61 -1.45 2.01
C ASN A 18 -9.83 -1.28 0.71
N LEU A 19 -9.75 -2.38 -0.03
CA LEU A 19 -9.20 -2.38 -1.38
C LEU A 19 -10.35 -2.21 -2.35
N LEU A 20 -10.19 -1.28 -3.27
CA LEU A 20 -11.26 -0.87 -4.18
C LEU A 20 -10.86 -1.12 -5.62
N GLU A 21 -11.84 -1.47 -6.44
CA GLU A 21 -11.62 -1.48 -7.88
C GLU A 21 -11.41 -0.05 -8.36
N THR A 22 -10.42 0.15 -9.24
CA THR A 22 -9.98 1.50 -9.63
C THR A 22 -11.05 2.31 -10.34
N GLU A 23 -11.89 1.67 -11.16
CA GLU A 23 -12.87 2.40 -11.96
C GLU A 23 -14.22 2.55 -11.27
N THR A 24 -14.70 1.49 -10.64
CA THR A 24 -16.05 1.47 -10.08
C THR A 24 -16.06 1.81 -8.59
N GLU A 25 -14.91 1.80 -7.96
CA GLU A 25 -14.76 1.96 -6.51
C GLU A 25 -15.47 0.86 -5.71
N LYS A 26 -15.79 -0.24 -6.37
CA LYS A 26 -16.38 -1.39 -5.71
C LYS A 26 -15.37 -2.01 -4.75
N VAL A 27 -15.80 -2.37 -3.55
CA VAL A 27 -14.93 -3.00 -2.57
C VAL A 27 -14.55 -4.40 -3.04
N LEU A 28 -13.24 -4.63 -3.16
CA LEU A 28 -12.69 -5.93 -3.53
C LEU A 28 -12.43 -6.79 -2.28
N GLY A 29 -12.12 -6.15 -1.18
CA GLY A 29 -11.85 -6.82 0.07
C GLY A 29 -11.25 -5.82 1.05
N ASP A 30 -10.94 -6.30 2.24
CA ASP A 30 -10.26 -5.49 3.24
C ASP A 30 -8.81 -5.97 3.40
N CYS A 31 -8.00 -5.13 4.01
CA CYS A 31 -6.60 -5.43 4.24
C CYS A 31 -6.06 -4.69 5.45
N ILE A 32 -4.90 -5.15 5.89
CA ILE A 32 -4.13 -4.44 6.91
C ILE A 32 -2.79 -4.10 6.26
N LEU A 33 -2.51 -2.82 6.10
CA LEU A 33 -1.20 -2.40 5.63
C LEU A 33 -0.19 -2.64 6.72
N THR A 34 0.94 -3.22 6.36
CA THR A 34 2.00 -3.58 7.30
C THR A 34 3.24 -2.73 7.15
N ASP A 35 3.50 -2.20 5.97
CA ASP A 35 4.54 -1.21 5.77
C ASP A 35 4.23 -0.33 4.57
N ILE A 36 4.81 0.86 4.58
CA ILE A 36 4.65 1.83 3.51
C ILE A 36 6.01 2.47 3.19
N SER A 37 6.17 2.87 1.95
CA SER A 37 7.33 3.63 1.48
C SER A 37 6.87 4.63 0.43
N LYS A 38 7.81 5.41 -0.10
CA LYS A 38 7.48 6.39 -1.15
C LYS A 38 6.99 5.78 -2.45
N VAL A 39 7.33 4.51 -2.70
CA VAL A 39 7.07 3.88 -4.00
C VAL A 39 6.15 2.68 -3.90
N GLY A 40 5.81 2.23 -2.70
CA GLY A 40 4.99 1.05 -2.56
C GLY A 40 4.57 0.80 -1.12
N PHE A 41 3.84 -0.29 -0.96
CA PHE A 41 3.40 -0.70 0.37
C PHE A 41 3.18 -2.22 0.37
N ALA A 42 3.04 -2.77 1.56
CA ALA A 42 2.69 -4.17 1.72
C ALA A 42 1.44 -4.28 2.58
N PHE A 43 0.66 -5.32 2.33
CA PHE A 43 -0.53 -5.57 3.13
C PHE A 43 -0.80 -7.06 3.28
N GLU A 44 -1.60 -7.39 4.29
CA GLU A 44 -2.13 -8.72 4.50
C GLU A 44 -3.62 -8.70 4.21
N SER A 45 -4.12 -9.75 3.56
CA SER A 45 -5.54 -9.86 3.25
C SER A 45 -5.94 -11.32 3.06
N GLU A 46 -7.17 -11.63 3.40
CA GLU A 46 -7.76 -12.93 3.09
C GLU A 46 -8.19 -12.99 1.61
N THR A 47 -8.36 -11.84 0.98
CA THR A 47 -8.77 -11.76 -0.42
C THR A 47 -7.63 -12.19 -1.33
N ASN A 48 -7.96 -12.96 -2.35
CA ASN A 48 -6.97 -13.44 -3.31
C ASN A 48 -6.81 -12.44 -4.45
N PHE A 49 -5.57 -11.98 -4.62
CA PHE A 49 -5.18 -11.13 -5.74
C PHE A 49 -4.10 -11.84 -6.53
N HIS A 50 -3.91 -11.44 -7.77
CA HIS A 50 -2.86 -12.01 -8.62
C HIS A 50 -1.83 -10.94 -8.98
N ILE A 51 -0.65 -11.40 -9.38
CA ILE A 51 0.41 -10.49 -9.83
C ILE A 51 -0.12 -9.64 -10.98
N GLY A 52 0.15 -8.35 -10.92
CA GLY A 52 -0.27 -7.41 -11.94
C GLY A 52 -1.64 -6.79 -11.70
N GLN A 53 -2.39 -7.31 -10.74
CA GLN A 53 -3.72 -6.77 -10.46
C GLN A 53 -3.62 -5.36 -9.90
N LYS A 54 -4.45 -4.48 -10.43
CA LYS A 54 -4.50 -3.08 -10.02
C LYS A 54 -5.70 -2.84 -9.10
N PHE A 55 -5.52 -1.92 -8.18
CA PHE A 55 -6.58 -1.53 -7.26
C PHE A 55 -6.26 -0.16 -6.67
N SER A 56 -7.21 0.41 -5.94
CA SER A 56 -6.97 1.62 -5.20
C SER A 56 -7.35 1.43 -3.74
N LEU A 57 -6.87 2.32 -2.90
CA LEU A 57 -7.24 2.35 -1.49
C LEU A 57 -7.16 3.77 -0.98
N GLU A 58 -7.83 4.00 0.16
CA GLU A 58 -7.78 5.27 0.84
C GLU A 58 -7.12 5.09 2.20
N LEU A 59 -6.22 5.99 2.52
CA LEU A 59 -5.58 6.06 3.83
C LEU A 59 -5.98 7.38 4.47
N VAL A 60 -6.07 7.38 5.81
CA VAL A 60 -6.24 8.61 6.55
C VAL A 60 -4.92 8.91 7.24
N ILE A 61 -4.27 9.97 6.84
CA ILE A 61 -2.99 10.39 7.36
C ILE A 61 -3.14 11.81 7.87
N LEU A 62 -2.94 11.99 9.19
CA LEU A 62 -3.07 13.29 9.84
C LEU A 62 -4.42 13.97 9.50
N ASN A 63 -5.50 13.18 9.63
CA ASN A 63 -6.87 13.62 9.35
C ASN A 63 -7.14 13.98 7.89
N ARG A 64 -6.27 13.58 6.99
CA ARG A 64 -6.45 13.82 5.56
C ARG A 64 -6.59 12.49 4.83
N LYS A 65 -7.58 12.40 3.96
CA LYS A 65 -7.76 11.22 3.11
C LYS A 65 -6.78 11.28 1.96
N VAL A 66 -6.06 10.18 1.77
CA VAL A 66 -5.10 10.03 0.68
C VAL A 66 -5.51 8.81 -0.12
N SER A 67 -5.79 9.02 -1.40
CA SER A 67 -6.14 7.94 -2.32
C SER A 67 -4.91 7.52 -3.11
N LEU A 68 -4.63 6.23 -3.11
CA LEU A 68 -3.48 5.68 -3.81
C LEU A 68 -3.93 4.53 -4.70
N SER A 69 -3.30 4.40 -5.84
CA SER A 69 -3.50 3.25 -6.72
C SER A 69 -2.23 2.43 -6.79
N GLY A 70 -2.39 1.13 -6.83
CA GLY A 70 -1.25 0.23 -6.81
C GLY A 70 -1.45 -0.99 -7.68
N LYS A 71 -0.34 -1.67 -7.91
CA LYS A 71 -0.30 -2.91 -8.68
C LYS A 71 0.44 -3.96 -7.85
N VAL A 72 -0.15 -5.15 -7.75
CA VAL A 72 0.47 -6.26 -7.02
C VAL A 72 1.71 -6.74 -7.78
N VAL A 73 2.85 -6.72 -7.13
CA VAL A 73 4.12 -7.15 -7.72
C VAL A 73 4.74 -8.35 -7.01
N ARG A 74 4.26 -8.69 -5.83
CA ARG A 74 4.77 -9.83 -5.07
C ARG A 74 3.68 -10.43 -4.21
N ILE A 75 3.68 -11.76 -4.11
CA ILE A 75 2.74 -12.48 -3.26
C ILE A 75 3.54 -13.46 -2.41
N CYS A 76 3.29 -13.45 -1.09
CA CYS A 76 3.83 -14.42 -0.16
C CYS A 76 2.67 -15.08 0.55
N GLU A 77 2.61 -16.41 0.49
CA GLU A 77 1.55 -17.13 1.18
C GLU A 77 1.79 -17.17 2.68
N GLY A 78 0.76 -16.86 3.44
CA GLY A 78 0.74 -17.02 4.88
C GLY A 78 -0.21 -18.12 5.28
N VAL A 79 -0.35 -18.34 6.58
CA VAL A 79 -1.21 -19.41 7.10
C VAL A 79 -2.68 -19.02 6.99
N PHE A 80 -3.04 -17.82 7.43
CA PHE A 80 -4.42 -17.35 7.42
C PHE A 80 -4.65 -16.24 6.41
N TYR A 81 -3.58 -15.53 6.04
CA TYR A 81 -3.64 -14.41 5.12
C TYR A 81 -2.57 -14.57 4.08
N GLN A 82 -2.77 -13.95 2.94
CA GLN A 82 -1.70 -13.75 1.99
C GLN A 82 -1.09 -12.38 2.21
N MET A 83 0.21 -12.28 1.98
CA MET A 83 0.95 -11.02 2.08
C MET A 83 1.29 -10.54 0.69
N TYR A 84 0.99 -9.28 0.41
CA TYR A 84 1.16 -8.71 -0.91
C TYR A 84 2.12 -7.54 -0.87
N GLY A 85 3.04 -7.50 -1.84
CA GLY A 85 3.86 -6.33 -2.10
C GLY A 85 3.27 -5.57 -3.27
N VAL A 86 3.18 -4.25 -3.15
CA VAL A 86 2.47 -3.41 -4.10
C VAL A 86 3.34 -2.24 -4.51
N GLU A 87 3.37 -1.96 -5.82
CA GLU A 87 4.00 -0.78 -6.37
C GLU A 87 2.94 0.30 -6.57
N ILE A 88 3.21 1.51 -6.10
CA ILE A 88 2.32 2.65 -6.35
C ILE A 88 2.48 3.05 -7.81
N ILE A 89 1.40 3.03 -8.58
CA ILE A 89 1.45 3.29 -10.01
C ILE A 89 0.80 4.59 -10.41
N ASP A 90 -0.15 5.07 -9.61
CA ASP A 90 -0.94 6.23 -9.98
C ASP A 90 -1.57 6.83 -8.74
N GLY A 91 -1.98 8.08 -8.86
CA GLY A 91 -2.68 8.79 -7.83
C GLY A 91 -2.78 10.25 -8.19
N ASP A 92 -3.63 10.97 -7.47
CA ASP A 92 -3.66 12.41 -7.57
C ASP A 92 -2.29 12.96 -7.15
N SER A 93 -1.72 13.85 -7.95
CA SER A 93 -0.36 14.35 -7.69
C SER A 93 -0.23 15.01 -6.33
N LYS A 94 -1.27 15.73 -5.90
CA LYS A 94 -1.27 16.36 -4.57
C LYS A 94 -1.28 15.31 -3.47
N ASN A 95 -2.05 14.24 -3.65
CA ASN A 95 -2.09 13.14 -2.70
C ASN A 95 -0.75 12.43 -2.61
N LEU A 96 -0.11 12.18 -3.75
CA LEU A 96 1.21 11.55 -3.76
C LEU A 96 2.26 12.43 -3.10
N ASP A 97 2.23 13.72 -3.37
CA ASP A 97 3.18 14.65 -2.76
C ASP A 97 3.00 14.68 -1.25
N PHE A 98 1.76 14.75 -0.79
CA PHE A 98 1.47 14.72 0.64
C PHE A 98 1.92 13.41 1.27
N PHE A 99 1.59 12.28 0.64
CA PHE A 99 1.95 10.96 1.12
C PHE A 99 3.48 10.82 1.25
N ARG A 100 4.20 11.22 0.21
CA ARG A 100 5.66 11.12 0.20
C ARG A 100 6.31 12.06 1.21
N SER A 101 5.75 13.24 1.38
CA SER A 101 6.23 14.18 2.40
C SER A 101 6.02 13.61 3.80
N TYR A 102 4.89 12.96 4.04
CA TYR A 102 4.62 12.31 5.30
C TYR A 102 5.63 11.19 5.56
N ILE A 103 5.95 10.38 4.56
CA ILE A 103 6.93 9.30 4.70
C ILE A 103 8.30 9.89 5.06
N ASP A 104 8.73 10.94 4.38
CA ASP A 104 9.98 11.60 4.68
C ASP A 104 10.04 12.11 6.12
N TYR A 105 8.95 12.75 6.55
CA TYR A 105 8.86 13.28 7.89
C TYR A 105 8.93 12.17 8.94
N SER A 106 8.21 11.07 8.71
CA SER A 106 8.12 9.97 9.68
C SER A 106 9.40 9.19 9.83
N LEU A 107 10.23 9.15 8.78
CA LEU A 107 11.48 8.39 8.80
C LEU A 107 12.67 9.20 9.28
N ASN A 108 12.49 10.48 9.47
CA ASN A 108 13.52 11.36 10.04
C ASN A 108 13.33 11.54 11.57
#